data_b9533857d239b177355832bfc2ab7574
#
_entry.id   b9533857d239b177355832bfc2ab7574
#
_cell.length_a   1.000
_cell.length_b   1.000
_cell.length_c   1.000
_cell.angle_alpha   90.00
_cell.angle_beta   90.00
_cell.angle_gamma   90.00
#
_symmetry.space_group_name_H-M   'P 1'
#
loop_
_entity.id
_entity.type
_entity.pdbx_description
1 polymer ?
#
loop_
_entity_poly.entity_id
_entity_poly.type
_entity_poly.pdbx_seq_one_letter_code
_entity_poly.pdbx_strand_id
1 'polypeptide(L)'
;VVAAIDAIIMIVKKSTPRALDIIGMILAVCVAVYTGVLLGDASVAFPLWHPIILPVLFLVSAASTGFALVLVIAHGKAHDEIANIGFTVKSGMVLPVLEALLVIALLGTVAITGGSAAAAAKASVANLLTGGYALTFWVLFVIVGLVFPFAQALHKSMQEKKSLMQQPGLTIAGEVGVLIGGFMLRYLIVMAAIPVALG
;
A
#
# COMPACT_ATOMS: atom_id res chain seq x y z
N VAL A 1 -1.84 -1.35 -21.96
CA VAL A 1 -1.39 -1.89 -23.25
C VAL A 1 -0.10 -2.67 -23.06
N VAL A 2 1.00 -2.09 -22.54
CA VAL A 2 2.30 -2.78 -22.38
C VAL A 2 2.18 -4.06 -21.55
N ALA A 3 1.53 -4.01 -20.38
CA ALA A 3 1.33 -5.18 -19.54
C ALA A 3 0.50 -6.30 -20.23
N ALA A 4 -0.46 -5.94 -21.07
CA ALA A 4 -1.23 -6.91 -21.84
C ALA A 4 -0.38 -7.58 -22.94
N ILE A 5 0.45 -6.80 -23.62
CA ILE A 5 1.38 -7.33 -24.63
C ILE A 5 2.38 -8.26 -23.98
N ASP A 6 2.93 -7.89 -22.82
CA ASP A 6 3.87 -8.69 -22.05
C ASP A 6 3.24 -10.02 -21.61
N ALA A 7 2.02 -9.99 -21.07
CA ALA A 7 1.26 -11.18 -20.71
C ALA A 7 1.01 -12.12 -21.91
N ILE A 8 0.66 -11.55 -23.09
CA ILE A 8 0.45 -12.35 -24.32
C ILE A 8 1.76 -13.01 -24.76
N ILE A 9 2.87 -12.24 -24.75
CA ILE A 9 4.18 -12.77 -25.13
C ILE A 9 4.62 -13.89 -24.19
N MET A 10 4.40 -13.71 -22.88
CA MET A 10 4.70 -14.72 -21.85
C MET A 10 3.90 -16.01 -22.09
N ILE A 11 2.62 -15.90 -22.41
CA ILE A 11 1.76 -17.08 -22.69
C ILE A 11 2.22 -17.82 -23.95
N VAL A 12 2.60 -17.07 -25.02
CA VAL A 12 2.94 -17.65 -26.33
C VAL A 12 4.39 -18.17 -26.36
N LYS A 13 5.34 -17.39 -25.85
CA LYS A 13 6.79 -17.70 -25.98
C LYS A 13 7.41 -18.27 -24.70
N LYS A 14 6.70 -18.30 -23.57
CA LYS A 14 7.19 -18.68 -22.23
C LYS A 14 8.44 -17.91 -21.78
N SER A 15 8.75 -16.79 -22.42
CA SER A 15 9.86 -15.90 -22.06
C SER A 15 9.53 -14.48 -22.54
N THR A 16 9.77 -13.49 -21.69
CA THR A 16 9.62 -12.07 -22.04
C THR A 16 10.97 -11.44 -22.35
N PRO A 17 11.03 -10.48 -23.29
CA PRO A 17 12.23 -9.69 -23.52
C PRO A 17 12.49 -8.77 -22.30
N ARG A 18 13.69 -8.78 -21.73
CA ARG A 18 14.08 -7.91 -20.60
C ARG A 18 13.76 -6.44 -20.80
N ALA A 19 13.81 -5.96 -22.03
CA ALA A 19 13.47 -4.57 -22.37
C ALA A 19 11.99 -4.27 -22.08
N LEU A 20 11.10 -5.20 -22.37
CA LEU A 20 9.67 -5.04 -22.12
C LEU A 20 9.34 -5.05 -20.62
N ASP A 21 10.00 -5.93 -19.85
CA ASP A 21 9.89 -5.97 -18.38
C ASP A 21 10.32 -4.63 -17.75
N ILE A 22 11.45 -4.06 -18.20
CA ILE A 22 11.96 -2.78 -17.70
C ILE A 22 11.00 -1.63 -18.03
N ILE A 23 10.50 -1.57 -19.27
CA ILE A 23 9.52 -0.56 -19.68
C ILE A 23 8.24 -0.72 -18.87
N GLY A 24 7.75 -1.94 -18.67
CA GLY A 24 6.58 -2.25 -17.86
C GLY A 24 6.74 -1.78 -16.41
N MET A 25 7.90 -2.02 -15.82
CA MET A 25 8.23 -1.59 -14.46
C MET A 25 8.25 -0.05 -14.33
N ILE A 26 8.88 0.67 -15.26
CA ILE A 26 8.92 2.14 -15.26
C ILE A 26 7.50 2.71 -15.37
N LEU A 27 6.70 2.19 -16.29
CA LEU A 27 5.32 2.62 -16.46
C LEU A 27 4.46 2.32 -15.23
N ALA A 28 4.65 1.17 -14.58
CA ALA A 28 3.95 0.83 -13.34
C ALA A 28 4.27 1.81 -12.21
N VAL A 29 5.55 2.20 -12.05
CA VAL A 29 5.98 3.23 -11.09
C VAL A 29 5.34 4.57 -11.43
N CYS A 30 5.36 5.00 -12.71
CA CYS A 30 4.73 6.24 -13.14
C CYS A 30 3.23 6.28 -12.81
N VAL A 31 2.49 5.18 -13.05
CA VAL A 31 1.06 5.09 -12.74
C VAL A 31 0.81 5.10 -11.22
N ALA A 32 1.64 4.41 -10.43
CA ALA A 32 1.52 4.40 -8.97
C ALA A 32 1.72 5.79 -8.36
N VAL A 33 2.70 6.55 -8.87
CA VAL A 33 3.03 7.91 -8.38
C VAL A 33 2.04 8.95 -8.91
N TYR A 34 1.55 8.79 -10.14
CA TYR A 34 0.68 9.76 -10.83
C TYR A 34 -0.52 10.20 -9.99
N THR A 35 -1.23 9.26 -9.37
CA THR A 35 -2.41 9.59 -8.55
C THR A 35 -2.04 10.40 -7.30
N GLY A 36 -0.89 10.11 -6.69
CA GLY A 36 -0.38 10.88 -5.56
C GLY A 36 0.04 12.30 -5.94
N VAL A 37 0.68 12.46 -7.10
CA VAL A 37 1.05 13.78 -7.65
C VAL A 37 -0.21 14.58 -7.99
N LEU A 38 -1.18 13.98 -8.66
CA LEU A 38 -2.43 14.63 -9.04
C LEU A 38 -3.20 15.18 -7.81
N LEU A 39 -3.28 14.39 -6.73
CA LEU A 39 -3.87 14.87 -5.49
C LEU A 39 -3.01 15.94 -4.83
N GLY A 40 -1.67 15.77 -4.85
CA GLY A 40 -0.71 16.73 -4.29
C GLY A 40 -0.80 18.12 -4.92
N ASP A 41 -1.13 18.23 -6.20
CA ASP A 41 -1.35 19.50 -6.88
C ASP A 41 -2.52 20.29 -6.28
N ALA A 42 -3.51 19.61 -5.70
CA ALA A 42 -4.64 20.22 -5.01
C ALA A 42 -4.37 20.46 -3.50
N SER A 43 -3.14 20.35 -3.03
CA SER A 43 -2.74 20.51 -1.62
C SER A 43 -3.10 21.86 -1.02
N VAL A 44 -3.16 22.91 -1.83
CA VAL A 44 -3.59 24.26 -1.41
C VAL A 44 -5.05 24.25 -0.93
N ALA A 45 -5.91 23.50 -1.63
CA ALA A 45 -7.32 23.36 -1.27
C ALA A 45 -7.54 22.27 -0.20
N PHE A 46 -6.75 21.21 -0.22
CA PHE A 46 -6.88 20.06 0.65
C PHE A 46 -5.55 19.76 1.37
N PRO A 47 -5.32 20.29 2.57
CA PRO A 47 -4.05 20.14 3.28
C PRO A 47 -3.63 18.69 3.58
N LEU A 48 -4.57 17.76 3.60
CA LEU A 48 -4.29 16.33 3.75
C LEU A 48 -3.48 15.77 2.57
N TRP A 49 -3.57 16.37 1.39
CA TRP A 49 -2.91 15.90 0.17
C TRP A 49 -1.52 16.51 0.00
N HIS A 50 -0.61 16.09 0.88
CA HIS A 50 0.76 16.60 0.89
C HIS A 50 1.52 16.21 -0.39
N PRO A 51 2.09 17.18 -1.18
CA PRO A 51 2.58 16.97 -2.54
C PRO A 51 3.79 16.03 -2.64
N ILE A 52 4.57 15.87 -1.57
CA ILE A 52 5.75 15.02 -1.56
C ILE A 52 5.46 13.66 -0.91
N ILE A 53 4.79 13.66 0.26
CA ILE A 53 4.59 12.43 1.03
C ILE A 53 3.58 11.52 0.35
N LEU A 54 2.53 12.09 -0.25
CA LEU A 54 1.44 11.31 -0.84
C LEU A 54 1.88 10.46 -2.05
N PRO A 55 2.65 10.98 -3.01
CA PRO A 55 3.18 10.15 -4.10
C PRO A 55 4.05 8.99 -3.62
N VAL A 56 4.90 9.23 -2.62
CA VAL A 56 5.76 8.19 -2.03
C VAL A 56 4.93 7.14 -1.29
N LEU A 57 3.94 7.58 -0.52
CA LEU A 57 3.00 6.68 0.18
C LEU A 57 2.24 5.80 -0.81
N PHE A 58 1.74 6.38 -1.90
CA PHE A 58 1.01 5.62 -2.93
C PHE A 58 1.91 4.64 -3.68
N LEU A 59 3.18 5.00 -3.91
CA LEU A 59 4.16 4.09 -4.50
C LEU A 59 4.44 2.89 -3.59
N VAL A 60 4.68 3.12 -2.31
CA VAL A 60 4.93 2.04 -1.33
C VAL A 60 3.68 1.17 -1.19
N SER A 61 2.50 1.77 -1.08
CA SER A 61 1.23 1.04 -1.01
C SER A 61 0.93 0.24 -2.28
N ALA A 62 1.28 0.78 -3.47
CA ALA A 62 1.15 0.05 -4.73
C ALA A 62 2.11 -1.15 -4.81
N ALA A 63 3.35 -0.98 -4.34
CA ALA A 63 4.31 -2.08 -4.26
C ALA A 63 3.83 -3.17 -3.29
N SER A 64 3.30 -2.78 -2.12
CA SER A 64 2.75 -3.70 -1.11
C SER A 64 1.56 -4.50 -1.65
N THR A 65 0.56 -3.81 -2.19
CA THR A 65 -0.65 -4.45 -2.75
C THR A 65 -0.35 -5.28 -4.01
N GLY A 66 0.54 -4.80 -4.88
CA GLY A 66 0.97 -5.54 -6.07
C GLY A 66 1.68 -6.85 -5.70
N PHE A 67 2.58 -6.79 -4.71
CA PHE A 67 3.26 -7.97 -4.20
C PHE A 67 2.28 -8.97 -3.56
N ALA A 68 1.37 -8.49 -2.71
CA ALA A 68 0.32 -9.31 -2.11
C ALA A 68 -0.56 -10.00 -3.16
N LEU A 69 -0.95 -9.27 -4.22
CA LEU A 69 -1.74 -9.84 -5.31
C LEU A 69 -1.00 -10.98 -6.02
N VAL A 70 0.28 -10.79 -6.32
CA VAL A 70 1.12 -11.83 -6.93
C VAL A 70 1.18 -13.07 -6.03
N LEU A 71 1.35 -12.89 -4.72
CA LEU A 71 1.39 -14.01 -3.76
C LEU A 71 0.05 -14.75 -3.67
N VAL A 72 -1.08 -14.04 -3.67
CA VAL A 72 -2.42 -14.66 -3.68
C VAL A 72 -2.61 -15.52 -4.92
N ILE A 73 -2.24 -15.01 -6.10
CA ILE A 73 -2.37 -15.75 -7.37
C ILE A 73 -1.43 -16.96 -7.40
N ALA A 74 -0.21 -16.78 -6.95
CA ALA A 74 0.82 -17.81 -6.95
C ALA A 74 0.52 -18.96 -5.98
N HIS A 75 -0.13 -18.69 -4.85
CA HIS A 75 -0.53 -19.70 -3.87
C HIS A 75 -1.45 -20.78 -4.49
N GLY A 76 -2.21 -20.44 -5.53
CA GLY A 76 -3.07 -21.38 -6.23
C GLY A 76 -2.35 -22.32 -7.21
N LYS A 77 -1.12 -22.00 -7.66
CA LYS A 77 -0.45 -22.69 -8.77
C LYS A 77 1.01 -23.12 -8.53
N ALA A 78 1.72 -22.51 -7.59
CA ALA A 78 3.17 -22.72 -7.42
C ALA A 78 3.62 -22.53 -5.96
N HIS A 79 2.94 -23.19 -5.03
CA HIS A 79 3.13 -23.03 -3.59
C HIS A 79 4.58 -23.28 -3.13
N ASP A 80 5.25 -24.28 -3.69
CA ASP A 80 6.55 -24.73 -3.21
C ASP A 80 7.74 -23.89 -3.73
N GLU A 81 7.59 -23.24 -4.88
CA GLU A 81 8.65 -22.42 -5.46
C GLU A 81 8.73 -21.02 -4.85
N ILE A 82 7.60 -20.47 -4.40
CA ILE A 82 7.50 -19.08 -3.91
C ILE A 82 7.71 -18.97 -2.40
N ALA A 83 7.37 -20.02 -1.65
CA ALA A 83 7.56 -20.07 -0.20
C ALA A 83 9.04 -19.99 0.22
N ASN A 84 9.96 -20.40 -0.66
CA ASN A 84 11.41 -20.43 -0.41
C ASN A 84 12.14 -19.12 -0.72
N ILE A 85 11.45 -18.06 -1.19
CA ILE A 85 12.12 -16.80 -1.48
C ILE A 85 12.20 -15.97 -0.20
N GLY A 86 13.35 -15.94 0.45
CA GLY A 86 13.62 -15.09 1.62
C GLY A 86 13.31 -13.59 1.41
N PHE A 87 13.20 -13.14 0.15
CA PHE A 87 12.68 -11.85 -0.24
C PHE A 87 11.20 -11.65 0.14
N THR A 88 10.39 -12.70 0.05
CA THR A 88 8.94 -12.67 0.37
C THR A 88 8.68 -12.31 1.82
N VAL A 89 9.40 -12.93 2.75
CA VAL A 89 9.25 -12.67 4.18
C VAL A 89 9.74 -11.27 4.53
N LYS A 90 10.88 -10.85 3.96
CA LYS A 90 11.45 -9.51 4.22
C LYS A 90 10.54 -8.41 3.70
N SER A 91 10.00 -8.53 2.48
CA SER A 91 9.07 -7.54 1.93
C SER A 91 7.77 -7.47 2.73
N GLY A 92 7.22 -8.60 3.18
CA GLY A 92 6.04 -8.64 4.04
C GLY A 92 6.22 -7.97 5.40
N MET A 93 7.47 -7.82 5.89
CA MET A 93 7.77 -7.05 7.11
C MET A 93 8.09 -5.58 6.81
N VAL A 94 8.87 -5.30 5.77
CA VAL A 94 9.37 -3.95 5.50
C VAL A 94 8.29 -3.04 4.93
N LEU A 95 7.47 -3.53 3.99
CA LEU A 95 6.46 -2.69 3.33
C LEU A 95 5.39 -2.14 4.29
N PRO A 96 4.76 -2.93 5.17
CA PRO A 96 3.79 -2.40 6.14
C PRO A 96 4.41 -1.39 7.11
N VAL A 97 5.67 -1.59 7.51
CA VAL A 97 6.38 -0.63 8.38
C VAL A 97 6.63 0.69 7.66
N LEU A 98 7.10 0.64 6.40
CA LEU A 98 7.29 1.85 5.60
C LEU A 98 5.97 2.58 5.36
N GLU A 99 4.89 1.86 5.08
CA GLU A 99 3.56 2.42 4.88
C GLU A 99 3.05 3.10 6.16
N ALA A 100 3.20 2.46 7.32
CA ALA A 100 2.87 3.03 8.62
C ALA A 100 3.66 4.30 8.91
N LEU A 101 4.99 4.29 8.69
CA LEU A 101 5.85 5.46 8.90
C LEU A 101 5.46 6.63 7.99
N LEU A 102 5.14 6.37 6.73
CA LEU A 102 4.70 7.39 5.78
C LEU A 102 3.33 7.97 6.15
N VAL A 103 2.41 7.15 6.66
CA VAL A 103 1.12 7.64 7.16
C VAL A 103 1.30 8.50 8.42
N ILE A 104 2.16 8.08 9.35
CA ILE A 104 2.49 8.88 10.53
C ILE A 104 3.14 10.20 10.12
N ALA A 105 4.08 10.19 9.17
CA ALA A 105 4.71 11.40 8.65
C ALA A 105 3.69 12.31 7.96
N LEU A 106 2.76 11.77 7.16
CA LEU A 106 1.69 12.51 6.52
C LEU A 106 0.80 13.19 7.55
N LEU A 107 0.26 12.42 8.51
CA LEU A 107 -0.64 12.96 9.53
C LEU A 107 0.06 13.96 10.44
N GLY A 108 1.34 13.70 10.78
CA GLY A 108 2.17 14.61 11.57
C GLY A 108 2.41 15.94 10.88
N THR A 109 2.82 15.93 9.60
CA THR A 109 3.02 17.16 8.82
C THR A 109 1.73 17.96 8.64
N VAL A 110 0.62 17.27 8.37
CA VAL A 110 -0.70 17.90 8.24
C VAL A 110 -1.16 18.50 9.57
N ALA A 111 -0.96 17.81 10.70
CA ALA A 111 -1.37 18.27 12.03
C ALA A 111 -0.65 19.58 12.46
N ILE A 112 0.60 19.79 12.01
CA ILE A 112 1.38 21.00 12.31
C ILE A 112 1.22 22.10 11.26
N THR A 113 0.39 21.90 10.22
CA THR A 113 0.12 22.92 9.21
C THR A 113 -0.48 24.15 9.85
N GLY A 114 0.11 25.33 9.58
CA GLY A 114 -0.29 26.63 10.11
C GLY A 114 -1.09 27.46 9.10
N GLY A 115 -1.37 28.71 9.48
CA GLY A 115 -2.02 29.69 8.60
C GLY A 115 -3.49 29.39 8.31
N SER A 116 -3.99 29.86 7.18
CA SER A 116 -5.40 29.69 6.76
C SER A 116 -5.83 28.24 6.57
N ALA A 117 -4.90 27.34 6.28
CA ALA A 117 -5.15 25.92 6.09
C ALA A 117 -5.23 25.13 7.42
N ALA A 118 -4.83 25.70 8.55
CA ALA A 118 -4.70 25.02 9.84
C ALA A 118 -6.01 24.36 10.32
N ALA A 119 -7.13 25.04 10.15
CA ALA A 119 -8.44 24.51 10.57
C ALA A 119 -8.83 23.27 9.75
N ALA A 120 -8.71 23.35 8.42
CA ALA A 120 -9.02 22.23 7.51
C ALA A 120 -8.05 21.06 7.70
N ALA A 121 -6.77 21.33 7.93
CA ALA A 121 -5.75 20.34 8.21
C ALA A 121 -6.07 19.54 9.48
N LYS A 122 -6.30 20.22 10.59
CA LYS A 122 -6.66 19.58 11.87
C LYS A 122 -8.00 18.84 11.79
N ALA A 123 -8.98 19.41 11.10
CA ALA A 123 -10.27 18.78 10.90
C ALA A 123 -10.15 17.49 10.06
N SER A 124 -9.31 17.46 9.02
CA SER A 124 -9.05 16.26 8.23
C SER A 124 -8.37 15.16 9.06
N VAL A 125 -7.37 15.51 9.87
CA VAL A 125 -6.72 14.55 10.77
C VAL A 125 -7.69 14.03 11.82
N ALA A 126 -8.48 14.91 12.44
CA ALA A 126 -9.50 14.51 13.42
C ALA A 126 -10.57 13.61 12.79
N ASN A 127 -11.03 13.92 11.57
CA ASN A 127 -12.00 13.12 10.84
C ASN A 127 -11.49 11.69 10.57
N LEU A 128 -10.19 11.56 10.31
CA LEU A 128 -9.55 10.26 10.08
C LEU A 128 -9.31 9.48 11.38
N LEU A 129 -8.84 10.13 12.46
CA LEU A 129 -8.41 9.45 13.68
C LEU A 129 -9.54 9.21 14.68
N THR A 130 -10.48 10.15 14.80
CA THR A 130 -11.55 10.16 15.84
C THR A 130 -12.93 10.46 15.27
N GLY A 131 -13.04 10.88 14.02
CA GLY A 131 -14.29 11.28 13.38
C GLY A 131 -14.98 10.13 12.64
N GLY A 132 -15.72 10.49 11.58
CA GLY A 132 -16.54 9.56 10.82
C GLY A 132 -15.80 8.39 10.15
N TYR A 133 -14.53 8.56 9.86
CA TYR A 133 -13.68 7.54 9.23
C TYR A 133 -12.78 6.77 10.22
N ALA A 134 -12.86 7.05 11.52
CA ALA A 134 -12.00 6.45 12.54
C ALA A 134 -12.10 4.92 12.56
N LEU A 135 -13.30 4.36 12.51
CA LEU A 135 -13.50 2.90 12.51
C LEU A 135 -12.83 2.26 11.27
N THR A 136 -13.05 2.83 10.10
CA THR A 136 -12.45 2.34 8.85
C THR A 136 -10.93 2.45 8.88
N PHE A 137 -10.39 3.56 9.40
CA PHE A 137 -8.96 3.78 9.55
C PHE A 137 -8.32 2.76 10.50
N TRP A 138 -8.84 2.65 11.73
CA TRP A 138 -8.22 1.77 12.72
C TRP A 138 -8.43 0.28 12.43
N VAL A 139 -9.65 -0.12 12.02
CA VAL A 139 -9.95 -1.55 11.81
C VAL A 139 -9.47 -2.02 10.45
N LEU A 140 -9.90 -1.39 9.35
CA LEU A 140 -9.65 -1.93 8.02
C LEU A 140 -8.24 -1.59 7.52
N PHE A 141 -7.74 -0.38 7.79
CA PHE A 141 -6.40 -0.01 7.36
C PHE A 141 -5.35 -0.48 8.36
N VAL A 142 -5.42 -0.07 9.65
CA VAL A 142 -4.36 -0.35 10.61
C VAL A 142 -4.36 -1.83 11.03
N ILE A 143 -5.47 -2.37 11.53
CA ILE A 143 -5.49 -3.75 12.04
C ILE A 143 -5.41 -4.75 10.90
N VAL A 144 -6.32 -4.69 9.93
CA VAL A 144 -6.42 -5.69 8.84
C VAL A 144 -5.33 -5.48 7.79
N GLY A 145 -5.02 -4.24 7.43
CA GLY A 145 -4.08 -3.91 6.35
C GLY A 145 -2.62 -3.88 6.76
N LEU A 146 -2.28 -3.52 8.01
CA LEU A 146 -0.89 -3.38 8.45
C LEU A 146 -0.51 -4.39 9.54
N VAL A 147 -1.23 -4.40 10.67
CA VAL A 147 -0.83 -5.18 11.86
C VAL A 147 -0.94 -6.69 11.60
N PHE A 148 -2.03 -7.13 11.01
CA PHE A 148 -2.28 -8.54 10.77
C PHE A 148 -1.28 -9.16 9.78
N PRO A 149 -1.00 -8.59 8.59
CA PRO A 149 0.02 -9.10 7.68
C PRO A 149 1.42 -9.04 8.27
N PHE A 150 1.75 -7.95 8.99
CA PHE A 150 3.04 -7.81 9.66
C PHE A 150 3.25 -8.89 10.73
N ALA A 151 2.24 -9.13 11.59
CA ALA A 151 2.29 -10.18 12.60
C ALA A 151 2.49 -11.57 11.99
N GLN A 152 1.85 -11.84 10.85
CA GLN A 152 2.04 -13.09 10.13
C GLN A 152 3.46 -13.21 9.54
N ALA A 153 3.99 -12.14 8.93
CA ALA A 153 5.34 -12.14 8.39
C ALA A 153 6.39 -12.33 9.50
N LEU A 154 6.18 -11.69 10.66
CA LEU A 154 7.02 -11.87 11.85
C LEU A 154 6.98 -13.31 12.36
N HIS A 155 5.79 -13.88 12.47
CA HIS A 155 5.60 -15.27 12.90
C HIS A 155 6.30 -16.26 11.95
N LYS A 156 6.19 -16.08 10.66
CA LYS A 156 6.92 -16.87 9.64
C LYS A 156 8.43 -16.75 9.82
N SER A 157 8.96 -15.54 9.97
CA SER A 157 10.39 -15.29 10.18
C SER A 157 10.94 -15.98 11.44
N MET A 158 10.13 -16.10 12.48
CA MET A 158 10.51 -16.79 13.72
C MET A 158 10.42 -18.33 13.59
N GLN A 159 9.56 -18.83 12.71
CA GLN A 159 9.37 -20.28 12.50
C GLN A 159 10.33 -20.88 11.46
N GLU A 160 10.94 -20.10 10.59
CA GLU A 160 11.96 -20.57 9.63
C GLU A 160 13.11 -21.32 10.30
N LYS A 161 13.29 -21.15 11.63
CA LYS A 161 14.22 -21.92 12.47
C LYS A 161 13.67 -23.26 13.01
N LYS A 162 12.37 -23.53 12.84
CA LYS A 162 11.72 -24.78 13.26
C LYS A 162 10.80 -25.23 12.14
N SER A 163 11.21 -26.26 11.41
CA SER A 163 10.41 -26.99 10.43
C SER A 163 9.04 -27.39 11.04
N LEU A 164 8.02 -26.56 10.83
CA LEU A 164 6.64 -26.88 11.20
C LEU A 164 5.66 -26.31 10.18
N MET A 165 4.73 -27.18 9.79
CA MET A 165 3.66 -27.07 8.79
C MET A 165 3.10 -25.64 8.66
N GLN A 166 3.36 -25.01 7.54
CA GLN A 166 2.74 -23.77 7.10
C GLN A 166 1.24 -24.05 6.85
N GLN A 167 0.37 -23.30 7.53
CA GLN A 167 -1.07 -23.30 7.22
C GLN A 167 -1.31 -22.36 6.02
N PRO A 168 -1.58 -22.89 4.81
CA PRO A 168 -1.68 -22.08 3.60
C PRO A 168 -2.80 -21.03 3.67
N GLY A 169 -3.91 -21.36 4.33
CA GLY A 169 -5.06 -20.45 4.45
C GLY A 169 -4.76 -19.17 5.26
N LEU A 170 -3.94 -19.26 6.29
CA LEU A 170 -3.58 -18.11 7.09
C LEU A 170 -2.68 -17.14 6.32
N THR A 171 -1.82 -17.65 5.44
CA THR A 171 -0.96 -16.84 4.58
C THR A 171 -1.78 -16.03 3.58
N ILE A 172 -2.73 -16.67 2.90
CA ILE A 172 -3.63 -16.00 1.96
C ILE A 172 -4.44 -14.91 2.65
N ALA A 173 -4.92 -15.16 3.87
CA ALA A 173 -5.68 -14.18 4.64
C ALA A 173 -4.86 -12.90 4.91
N GLY A 174 -3.55 -13.02 5.18
CA GLY A 174 -2.67 -11.87 5.33
C GLY A 174 -2.52 -11.06 4.05
N GLU A 175 -2.29 -11.71 2.93
CA GLU A 175 -2.16 -11.04 1.64
C GLU A 175 -3.47 -10.34 1.22
N VAL A 176 -4.61 -10.97 1.46
CA VAL A 176 -5.93 -10.34 1.26
C VAL A 176 -6.10 -9.13 2.19
N GLY A 177 -5.61 -9.22 3.43
CA GLY A 177 -5.58 -8.09 4.37
C GLY A 177 -4.81 -6.90 3.82
N VAL A 178 -3.62 -7.13 3.22
CA VAL A 178 -2.84 -6.08 2.56
C VAL A 178 -3.61 -5.43 1.40
N LEU A 179 -4.30 -6.22 0.58
CA LEU A 179 -5.12 -5.68 -0.52
C LEU A 179 -6.25 -4.79 0.00
N ILE A 180 -6.96 -5.24 1.04
CA ILE A 180 -8.02 -4.46 1.68
C ILE A 180 -7.44 -3.18 2.27
N GLY A 181 -6.32 -3.27 3.00
CA GLY A 181 -5.65 -2.12 3.63
C GLY A 181 -5.22 -1.06 2.62
N GLY A 182 -4.58 -1.46 1.53
CA GLY A 182 -4.14 -0.53 0.49
C GLY A 182 -5.31 0.12 -0.28
N PHE A 183 -6.42 -0.58 -0.47
CA PHE A 183 -7.65 0.02 -1.00
C PHE A 183 -8.23 1.04 -0.01
N MET A 184 -8.34 0.68 1.26
CA MET A 184 -8.88 1.54 2.30
C MET A 184 -8.00 2.77 2.54
N LEU A 185 -6.67 2.65 2.46
CA LEU A 185 -5.77 3.81 2.55
C LEU A 185 -6.12 4.86 1.49
N ARG A 186 -6.24 4.45 0.22
CA ARG A 186 -6.58 5.36 -0.88
C ARG A 186 -7.95 5.99 -0.70
N TYR A 187 -8.94 5.18 -0.31
CA TYR A 187 -10.29 5.63 -0.02
C TYR A 187 -10.30 6.68 1.09
N LEU A 188 -9.61 6.41 2.20
CA LEU A 188 -9.56 7.30 3.36
C LEU A 188 -8.87 8.62 3.05
N ILE A 189 -7.76 8.61 2.30
CA ILE A 189 -7.05 9.83 1.89
C ILE A 189 -7.93 10.75 1.06
N VAL A 190 -8.78 10.18 0.20
CA VAL A 190 -9.69 10.97 -0.64
C VAL A 190 -10.88 11.47 0.17
N MET A 191 -11.51 10.60 0.97
CA MET A 191 -12.79 10.90 1.63
C MET A 191 -12.65 11.68 2.94
N ALA A 192 -11.53 11.54 3.66
CA ALA A 192 -11.32 12.26 4.91
C ALA A 192 -10.79 13.69 4.73
N ALA A 193 -10.37 14.06 3.54
CA ALA A 193 -9.85 15.38 3.23
C ALA A 193 -10.94 16.45 3.30
N ILE A 194 -10.71 17.48 4.13
CA ILE A 194 -11.62 18.62 4.29
C ILE A 194 -10.99 19.82 3.58
N PRO A 195 -11.75 20.50 2.69
CA PRO A 195 -11.23 21.65 1.96
C PRO A 195 -11.04 22.86 2.87
N VAL A 196 -10.10 23.72 2.49
CA VAL A 196 -9.92 25.04 3.11
C VAL A 196 -11.14 25.90 2.78
N ALA A 197 -11.80 26.42 3.80
CA ALA A 197 -12.92 27.35 3.60
C ALA A 197 -12.38 28.64 2.98
N LEU A 198 -12.92 29.03 1.85
CA LEU A 198 -12.70 30.35 1.26
C LEU A 198 -13.58 31.32 2.05
N GLY A 199 -12.96 32.09 2.96
CA GLY A 199 -13.59 33.16 3.73
C GLY A 199 -13.84 34.41 2.88
#